data_434b98e999c31cd0ae28a3478f0b4a97
#
_entry.id   434b98e999c31cd0ae28a3478f0b4a97
#
_cell.length_a   1.000
_cell.length_b   1.000
_cell.length_c   1.000
_cell.angle_alpha   90.00
_cell.angle_beta   90.00
_cell.angle_gamma   90.00
#
_symmetry.space_group_name_H-M   'P 1'
#
loop_
_entity.id
_entity.type
_entity.pdbx_description
1 polymer ?
#
loop_
_entity_poly.entity_id
_entity_poly.type
_entity_poly.pdbx_seq_one_letter_code
_entity_poly.pdbx_strand_id
1 'polypeptide(L)'
;MTLPHPSDVAFARPASHHMADPRLWTVRPVRVLDDAESYLNVKYAIPVGWRPLTLDLHVPLGATGPVPVVVYAHGGSFLGGVKEMGPWASLPRYGIAVASVDYRLAGEARYPEPVEDVLAAIRWVRVHAHRYGLDPARVAGWGSSAGGYLMGLAALTDRIGRPVGDHPAVSARLSAVVLHYPVTDFSTITEDAFEPTEAGLRNMVDVGSQFFGFPLASRPGVVAGAAVSRAVAAASRVPPFRISHGDADRRCGLGQSRRLHEAVLAAGGKSTLEVVPGADHATAVFSSPEVVGPAVEFLRGAFELEGVAT
;
A
#
# COMPACT_ATOMS: atom_id res chain seq x y z
N MET A 1 -8.45 -2.89 37.18
CA MET A 1 -7.27 -3.57 36.58
C MET A 1 -7.62 -3.79 35.12
N THR A 2 -7.08 -2.97 34.21
CA THR A 2 -7.31 -3.13 32.78
C THR A 2 -6.47 -4.31 32.29
N LEU A 3 -7.09 -5.27 31.65
CA LEU A 3 -6.37 -6.37 31.01
C LEU A 3 -5.36 -5.79 30.01
N PRO A 4 -4.13 -6.33 29.95
CA PRO A 4 -3.16 -5.89 28.94
C PRO A 4 -3.77 -6.15 27.55
N HIS A 5 -3.51 -5.25 26.60
CA HIS A 5 -3.91 -5.48 25.23
C HIS A 5 -3.19 -6.74 24.71
N PRO A 6 -3.85 -7.59 23.89
CA PRO A 6 -3.24 -8.84 23.40
C PRO A 6 -1.85 -8.69 22.78
N SER A 7 -1.54 -7.52 22.19
CA SER A 7 -0.19 -7.24 21.64
C SER A 7 0.86 -6.84 22.71
N ASP A 8 0.44 -6.62 23.97
CA ASP A 8 1.38 -6.36 25.09
C ASP A 8 1.84 -7.67 25.76
N VAL A 9 1.11 -8.76 25.46
CA VAL A 9 1.60 -10.09 25.83
C VAL A 9 2.76 -10.38 24.89
N ALA A 10 3.97 -10.29 25.40
CA ALA A 10 5.13 -10.83 24.73
C ALA A 10 4.90 -12.35 24.54
N PHE A 11 4.28 -12.72 23.45
CA PHE A 11 4.47 -14.06 22.93
C PHE A 11 5.94 -14.10 22.52
N ALA A 12 6.78 -14.54 23.48
CA ALA A 12 8.01 -15.15 23.06
C ALA A 12 7.64 -16.05 21.88
N ARG A 13 8.20 -15.79 20.69
CA ARG A 13 8.12 -16.78 19.62
C ARG A 13 8.39 -18.09 20.28
N PRO A 14 7.45 -19.02 20.27
CA PRO A 14 7.68 -20.24 20.99
C PRO A 14 9.02 -20.76 20.50
N ALA A 15 9.92 -21.06 21.43
CA ALA A 15 11.14 -21.83 21.15
C ALA A 15 10.83 -23.16 20.45
N SER A 16 9.58 -23.45 20.28
CA SER A 16 8.88 -24.53 19.58
C SER A 16 8.97 -24.51 18.06
N HIS A 17 9.76 -23.63 17.44
CA HIS A 17 10.18 -23.87 16.06
C HIS A 17 10.84 -25.26 15.87
N HIS A 18 11.33 -25.86 16.93
CA HIS A 18 11.82 -27.25 16.88
C HIS A 18 10.72 -28.30 16.73
N MET A 19 9.45 -27.95 16.96
CA MET A 19 8.29 -28.85 16.77
C MET A 19 7.75 -28.82 15.33
N ALA A 20 8.20 -27.89 14.49
CA ALA A 20 7.80 -27.80 13.09
C ALA A 20 9.01 -28.05 12.21
N ASP A 21 8.86 -28.91 11.20
CA ASP A 21 9.91 -29.12 10.20
C ASP A 21 10.20 -27.79 9.48
N PRO A 22 11.45 -27.26 9.55
CA PRO A 22 11.80 -26.00 8.89
C PRO A 22 11.49 -25.99 7.38
N ARG A 23 11.47 -27.15 6.74
CA ARG A 23 11.14 -27.28 5.31
C ARG A 23 9.69 -26.90 5.01
N LEU A 24 8.78 -27.06 5.99
CA LEU A 24 7.37 -26.68 5.86
C LEU A 24 7.14 -25.14 5.97
N TRP A 25 8.15 -24.42 6.45
CA TRP A 25 8.12 -22.97 6.58
C TRP A 25 8.82 -22.26 5.42
N THR A 26 9.56 -23.02 4.60
CA THR A 26 10.30 -22.49 3.46
C THR A 26 9.37 -22.41 2.26
N VAL A 27 8.99 -21.19 1.87
CA VAL A 27 8.27 -20.97 0.62
C VAL A 27 9.22 -21.26 -0.53
N ARG A 28 8.84 -22.20 -1.40
CA ARG A 28 9.59 -22.53 -2.61
C ARG A 28 9.09 -21.66 -3.75
N PRO A 29 9.98 -21.20 -4.63
CA PRO A 29 9.57 -20.45 -5.80
C PRO A 29 8.79 -21.34 -6.77
N VAL A 30 7.82 -20.70 -7.42
CA VAL A 30 7.03 -21.26 -8.53
C VAL A 30 7.03 -20.28 -9.68
N ARG A 31 6.69 -20.71 -10.88
CA ARG A 31 6.53 -19.83 -12.03
C ARG A 31 5.06 -19.64 -12.33
N VAL A 32 4.50 -18.50 -11.94
CA VAL A 32 3.12 -18.08 -12.25
C VAL A 32 3.08 -16.90 -13.22
N LEU A 33 4.21 -16.19 -13.38
CA LEU A 33 4.43 -15.16 -14.39
C LEU A 33 5.62 -15.58 -15.26
N ASP A 34 5.57 -15.30 -16.55
CA ASP A 34 6.61 -15.69 -17.50
C ASP A 34 7.96 -15.02 -17.20
N ASP A 35 7.91 -13.80 -16.69
CA ASP A 35 9.08 -12.93 -16.44
C ASP A 35 9.58 -12.97 -15.00
N ALA A 36 8.98 -13.80 -14.11
CA ALA A 36 9.33 -13.80 -12.69
C ALA A 36 9.42 -15.19 -12.05
N GLU A 37 10.28 -15.32 -11.07
CA GLU A 37 10.22 -16.32 -10.03
C GLU A 37 9.30 -15.82 -8.92
N SER A 38 8.31 -16.62 -8.52
CA SER A 38 7.24 -16.19 -7.61
C SER A 38 7.26 -16.99 -6.32
N TYR A 39 7.22 -16.28 -5.19
CA TYR A 39 7.12 -16.85 -3.85
C TYR A 39 5.74 -16.50 -3.31
N LEU A 40 4.82 -17.47 -3.28
CA LEU A 40 3.42 -17.25 -2.91
C LEU A 40 3.18 -17.45 -1.41
N ASN A 41 2.28 -16.63 -0.85
CA ASN A 41 1.87 -16.71 0.55
C ASN A 41 3.02 -16.60 1.56
N VAL A 42 3.99 -15.76 1.27
CA VAL A 42 5.11 -15.48 2.18
C VAL A 42 4.58 -14.71 3.40
N LYS A 43 4.75 -15.25 4.59
CA LYS A 43 4.32 -14.63 5.84
C LYS A 43 5.22 -13.44 6.17
N TYR A 44 4.64 -12.24 6.27
CA TYR A 44 5.41 -11.04 6.64
C TYR A 44 5.12 -10.56 8.07
N ALA A 45 3.96 -10.90 8.63
CA ALA A 45 3.61 -10.60 10.01
C ALA A 45 2.60 -11.62 10.57
N ILE A 46 2.56 -11.76 11.89
CA ILE A 46 1.56 -12.57 12.60
C ILE A 46 1.00 -11.69 13.72
N PRO A 47 -0.04 -10.90 13.48
CA PRO A 47 -0.71 -10.13 14.52
C PRO A 47 -1.31 -11.07 15.58
N VAL A 48 -1.25 -10.67 16.85
CA VAL A 48 -1.77 -11.48 17.95
C VAL A 48 -3.27 -11.69 17.78
N GLY A 49 -3.71 -12.94 17.82
CA GLY A 49 -5.13 -13.32 17.70
C GLY A 49 -5.66 -13.31 16.26
N TRP A 50 -4.79 -13.13 15.26
CA TRP A 50 -5.18 -13.05 13.85
C TRP A 50 -4.48 -14.11 13.00
N ARG A 51 -4.99 -14.30 11.77
CA ARG A 51 -4.30 -15.07 10.75
C ARG A 51 -2.94 -14.46 10.41
N PRO A 52 -1.97 -15.24 9.95
CA PRO A 52 -0.76 -14.67 9.36
C PRO A 52 -1.11 -13.74 8.19
N LEU A 53 -0.45 -12.60 8.14
CA LEU A 53 -0.49 -11.69 6.99
C LEU A 53 0.54 -12.17 5.96
N THR A 54 0.12 -12.25 4.71
CA THR A 54 0.94 -12.80 3.62
C THR A 54 1.14 -11.80 2.49
N LEU A 55 2.21 -12.00 1.75
CA LEU A 55 2.45 -11.34 0.48
C LEU A 55 2.85 -12.38 -0.57
N ASP A 56 2.62 -12.04 -1.84
CA ASP A 56 3.23 -12.73 -2.95
C ASP A 56 4.38 -11.89 -3.48
N LEU A 57 5.55 -12.51 -3.58
CA LEU A 57 6.76 -11.85 -4.06
C LEU A 57 7.13 -12.40 -5.45
N HIS A 58 7.18 -11.51 -6.43
CA HIS A 58 7.53 -11.82 -7.81
C HIS A 58 8.87 -11.14 -8.14
N VAL A 59 9.91 -11.94 -8.35
CA VAL A 59 11.27 -11.46 -8.59
C VAL A 59 11.62 -11.64 -10.07
N PRO A 60 12.09 -10.60 -10.77
CA PRO A 60 12.48 -10.70 -12.17
C PRO A 60 13.47 -11.81 -12.45
N LEU A 61 13.26 -12.57 -13.52
CA LEU A 61 14.22 -13.57 -13.99
C LEU A 61 15.44 -12.92 -14.64
N GLY A 62 16.59 -13.59 -14.53
CA GLY A 62 17.83 -13.18 -15.21
C GLY A 62 18.49 -11.93 -14.65
N ALA A 63 18.07 -11.45 -13.48
CA ALA A 63 18.72 -10.33 -12.82
C ALA A 63 20.19 -10.65 -12.46
N THR A 64 21.12 -9.76 -12.80
CA THR A 64 22.56 -9.92 -12.53
C THR A 64 23.01 -9.28 -11.21
N GLY A 65 22.08 -8.65 -10.49
CA GLY A 65 22.34 -7.99 -9.21
C GLY A 65 21.03 -7.73 -8.46
N PRO A 66 21.09 -7.09 -7.28
CA PRO A 66 19.90 -6.76 -6.51
C PRO A 66 18.93 -5.86 -7.28
N VAL A 67 17.65 -6.22 -7.33
CA VAL A 67 16.62 -5.51 -8.07
C VAL A 67 15.79 -4.60 -7.16
N PRO A 68 15.30 -3.45 -7.65
CA PRO A 68 14.35 -2.63 -6.92
C PRO A 68 13.03 -3.39 -6.72
N VAL A 69 12.26 -3.01 -5.71
CA VAL A 69 11.00 -3.65 -5.38
C VAL A 69 9.87 -2.65 -5.15
N VAL A 70 8.70 -2.98 -5.64
CA VAL A 70 7.44 -2.29 -5.37
C VAL A 70 6.63 -3.10 -4.37
N VAL A 71 6.25 -2.50 -3.26
CA VAL A 71 5.22 -3.04 -2.36
C VAL A 71 3.86 -2.55 -2.86
N TYR A 72 2.97 -3.49 -3.22
CA TYR A 72 1.67 -3.18 -3.77
C TYR A 72 0.54 -3.47 -2.78
N ALA A 73 -0.35 -2.50 -2.57
CA ALA A 73 -1.57 -2.63 -1.79
C ALA A 73 -2.81 -2.55 -2.71
N HIS A 74 -3.62 -3.61 -2.69
CA HIS A 74 -4.80 -3.73 -3.55
C HIS A 74 -5.96 -2.81 -3.14
N GLY A 75 -6.90 -2.56 -4.06
CA GLY A 75 -8.18 -1.94 -3.81
C GLY A 75 -9.20 -2.91 -3.20
N GLY A 76 -10.47 -2.48 -3.10
CA GLY A 76 -11.57 -3.32 -2.61
C GLY A 76 -12.31 -2.69 -1.43
N SER A 77 -12.32 -1.35 -1.35
CA SER A 77 -13.10 -0.59 -0.35
C SER A 77 -12.76 -0.95 1.11
N PHE A 78 -11.58 -1.46 1.38
CA PHE A 78 -11.17 -1.99 2.70
C PHE A 78 -12.01 -3.18 3.18
N LEU A 79 -12.98 -3.64 2.41
CA LEU A 79 -13.93 -4.70 2.77
C LEU A 79 -13.65 -6.02 2.04
N GLY A 80 -12.87 -5.98 0.97
CA GLY A 80 -12.55 -7.12 0.12
C GLY A 80 -11.27 -6.86 -0.66
N GLY A 81 -11.02 -7.73 -1.64
CA GLY A 81 -9.82 -7.71 -2.46
C GLY A 81 -8.80 -8.74 -2.01
N VAL A 82 -7.85 -9.01 -2.89
CA VAL A 82 -6.80 -10.01 -2.71
C VAL A 82 -5.52 -9.53 -3.38
N LYS A 83 -4.38 -10.01 -2.94
CA LYS A 83 -3.05 -9.59 -3.42
C LYS A 83 -2.79 -9.91 -4.91
N GLU A 84 -3.56 -10.81 -5.50
CA GLU A 84 -3.50 -11.12 -6.94
C GLU A 84 -4.09 -9.99 -7.81
N MET A 85 -4.87 -9.07 -7.24
CA MET A 85 -5.45 -7.92 -7.95
C MET A 85 -4.40 -6.82 -8.15
N GLY A 86 -4.46 -6.16 -9.32
CA GLY A 86 -3.70 -4.93 -9.57
C GLY A 86 -2.94 -4.90 -10.89
N PRO A 87 -2.42 -3.74 -11.27
CA PRO A 87 -1.73 -3.52 -12.54
C PRO A 87 -0.24 -3.93 -12.52
N TRP A 88 0.21 -4.58 -11.49
CA TRP A 88 1.61 -4.84 -11.19
C TRP A 88 2.25 -6.00 -11.95
N ALA A 89 1.45 -6.90 -12.55
CA ALA A 89 1.95 -8.15 -13.16
C ALA A 89 3.01 -7.94 -14.26
N SER A 90 3.05 -6.75 -14.86
CA SER A 90 4.04 -6.41 -15.88
C SER A 90 5.38 -5.90 -15.34
N LEU A 91 5.49 -5.55 -14.05
CA LEU A 91 6.69 -4.94 -13.48
C LEU A 91 7.95 -5.83 -13.58
N PRO A 92 7.87 -7.17 -13.42
CA PRO A 92 9.05 -8.02 -13.52
C PRO A 92 9.78 -7.91 -14.87
N ARG A 93 9.06 -7.75 -15.99
CA ARG A 93 9.68 -7.55 -17.32
C ARG A 93 10.52 -6.28 -17.43
N TYR A 94 10.28 -5.32 -16.53
CA TYR A 94 11.04 -4.06 -16.45
C TYR A 94 12.15 -4.12 -15.40
N GLY A 95 12.45 -5.30 -14.84
CA GLY A 95 13.50 -5.47 -13.83
C GLY A 95 13.10 -5.00 -12.44
N ILE A 96 11.81 -4.87 -12.14
CA ILE A 96 11.28 -4.42 -10.85
C ILE A 96 10.55 -5.59 -10.18
N ALA A 97 10.98 -5.99 -9.00
CA ALA A 97 10.26 -6.99 -8.20
C ALA A 97 8.96 -6.41 -7.63
N VAL A 98 7.99 -7.27 -7.34
CA VAL A 98 6.72 -6.89 -6.71
C VAL A 98 6.47 -7.71 -5.47
N ALA A 99 6.16 -7.06 -4.36
CA ALA A 99 5.61 -7.65 -3.15
C ALA A 99 4.16 -7.21 -3.01
N SER A 100 3.23 -8.01 -3.55
CA SER A 100 1.80 -7.72 -3.44
C SER A 100 1.26 -8.26 -2.11
N VAL A 101 0.60 -7.40 -1.31
CA VAL A 101 0.32 -7.69 0.10
C VAL A 101 -1.18 -7.90 0.37
N ASP A 102 -1.50 -8.89 1.21
CA ASP A 102 -2.76 -8.95 1.92
C ASP A 102 -2.63 -8.15 3.22
N TYR A 103 -3.51 -7.21 3.44
CA TYR A 103 -3.65 -6.48 4.69
C TYR A 103 -4.98 -6.85 5.39
N ARG A 104 -5.15 -6.51 6.66
CA ARG A 104 -6.41 -6.76 7.38
C ARG A 104 -7.52 -5.86 6.83
N LEU A 105 -8.63 -6.48 6.46
CA LEU A 105 -9.81 -5.79 5.96
C LEU A 105 -10.65 -5.23 7.12
N ALA A 106 -11.60 -4.34 6.83
CA ALA A 106 -12.40 -3.68 7.84
C ALA A 106 -13.28 -4.62 8.70
N GLY A 107 -13.53 -5.85 8.24
CA GLY A 107 -14.12 -6.92 9.03
C GLY A 107 -13.17 -7.52 10.08
N GLU A 108 -11.87 -7.39 9.87
CA GLU A 108 -10.82 -7.94 10.72
C GLU A 108 -10.21 -6.87 11.65
N ALA A 109 -9.95 -5.66 11.11
CA ALA A 109 -9.30 -4.57 11.83
C ALA A 109 -9.86 -3.21 11.39
N ARG A 110 -9.66 -2.18 12.19
CA ARG A 110 -10.10 -0.81 11.92
C ARG A 110 -8.90 0.11 11.67
N TYR A 111 -9.15 1.28 11.12
CA TYR A 111 -8.12 2.32 11.07
C TYR A 111 -7.55 2.56 12.48
N PRO A 112 -6.22 2.65 12.67
CA PRO A 112 -5.18 2.68 11.62
C PRO A 112 -4.49 1.32 11.34
N GLU A 113 -4.96 0.19 11.89
CA GLU A 113 -4.24 -1.08 11.81
C GLU A 113 -3.92 -1.57 10.38
N PRO A 114 -4.79 -1.43 9.35
CA PRO A 114 -4.43 -1.81 7.98
C PRO A 114 -3.25 -1.01 7.40
N VAL A 115 -3.01 0.23 7.87
CA VAL A 115 -1.82 1.01 7.49
C VAL A 115 -0.56 0.40 8.13
N GLU A 116 -0.64 -0.03 9.39
CA GLU A 116 0.48 -0.72 10.06
C GLU A 116 0.81 -2.06 9.40
N ASP A 117 -0.17 -2.76 8.82
CA ASP A 117 0.08 -3.97 8.05
C ASP A 117 0.92 -3.68 6.81
N VAL A 118 0.61 -2.61 6.07
CA VAL A 118 1.41 -2.17 4.91
C VAL A 118 2.82 -1.74 5.35
N LEU A 119 2.94 -0.99 6.45
CA LEU A 119 4.24 -0.62 7.03
C LEU A 119 5.06 -1.84 7.42
N ALA A 120 4.42 -2.86 8.00
CA ALA A 120 5.08 -4.13 8.36
C ALA A 120 5.57 -4.87 7.11
N ALA A 121 4.80 -4.90 6.04
CA ALA A 121 5.22 -5.50 4.77
C ALA A 121 6.43 -4.79 4.15
N ILE A 122 6.45 -3.45 4.16
CA ILE A 122 7.60 -2.65 3.68
C ILE A 122 8.86 -2.98 4.50
N ARG A 123 8.74 -3.04 5.82
CA ARG A 123 9.85 -3.39 6.72
C ARG A 123 10.35 -4.81 6.47
N TRP A 124 9.41 -5.74 6.31
CA TRP A 124 9.73 -7.15 6.03
C TRP A 124 10.50 -7.30 4.72
N VAL A 125 10.05 -6.65 3.65
CA VAL A 125 10.73 -6.62 2.35
C VAL A 125 12.17 -6.14 2.51
N ARG A 126 12.38 -5.06 3.25
CA ARG A 126 13.70 -4.47 3.47
C ARG A 126 14.65 -5.40 4.24
N VAL A 127 14.15 -6.04 5.30
CA VAL A 127 14.95 -6.97 6.12
C VAL A 127 15.33 -8.23 5.35
N HIS A 128 14.41 -8.72 4.52
CA HIS A 128 14.61 -9.97 3.80
C HIS A 128 15.14 -9.77 2.37
N ALA A 129 15.46 -8.53 1.98
CA ALA A 129 15.87 -8.17 0.63
C ALA A 129 16.98 -9.07 0.07
N HIS A 130 18.07 -9.26 0.81
CA HIS A 130 19.20 -10.08 0.36
C HIS A 130 18.82 -11.53 0.08
N ARG A 131 17.87 -12.10 0.84
CA ARG A 131 17.41 -13.48 0.65
C ARG A 131 16.76 -13.70 -0.73
N TYR A 132 16.13 -12.65 -1.27
CA TYR A 132 15.34 -12.69 -2.50
C TYR A 132 16.00 -11.91 -3.65
N GLY A 133 17.25 -11.50 -3.50
CA GLY A 133 17.95 -10.70 -4.54
C GLY A 133 17.36 -9.32 -4.75
N LEU A 134 16.75 -8.73 -3.71
CA LEU A 134 16.18 -7.38 -3.74
C LEU A 134 17.18 -6.36 -3.21
N ASP A 135 17.01 -5.09 -3.62
CA ASP A 135 17.75 -3.98 -3.08
C ASP A 135 16.96 -3.30 -1.94
N PRO A 136 17.45 -3.35 -0.69
CA PRO A 136 16.76 -2.76 0.45
C PRO A 136 16.71 -1.22 0.42
N ALA A 137 17.55 -0.56 -0.38
CA ALA A 137 17.53 0.89 -0.55
C ALA A 137 16.46 1.34 -1.56
N ARG A 138 16.17 0.52 -2.58
CA ARG A 138 15.26 0.85 -3.67
C ARG A 138 13.90 0.17 -3.49
N VAL A 139 13.13 0.66 -2.49
CA VAL A 139 11.78 0.17 -2.17
C VAL A 139 10.77 1.28 -2.45
N ALA A 140 9.84 1.06 -3.36
CA ALA A 140 8.75 1.97 -3.67
C ALA A 140 7.38 1.39 -3.29
N GLY A 141 6.36 2.24 -3.22
CA GLY A 141 4.98 1.83 -2.95
C GLY A 141 4.08 2.02 -4.17
N TRP A 142 3.10 1.14 -4.32
CA TRP A 142 2.02 1.32 -5.28
C TRP A 142 0.70 0.90 -4.64
N GLY A 143 -0.33 1.72 -4.77
CA GLY A 143 -1.65 1.40 -4.23
C GLY A 143 -2.78 1.85 -5.14
N SER A 144 -3.87 1.07 -5.16
CA SER A 144 -5.06 1.39 -5.94
C SER A 144 -6.27 1.56 -5.02
N SER A 145 -7.09 2.61 -5.22
CA SER A 145 -8.33 2.86 -4.45
C SER A 145 -8.07 2.85 -2.93
N ALA A 146 -8.67 1.92 -2.19
CA ALA A 146 -8.43 1.71 -0.76
C ALA A 146 -6.93 1.46 -0.46
N GLY A 147 -6.25 0.64 -1.26
CA GLY A 147 -4.79 0.44 -1.15
C GLY A 147 -4.01 1.72 -1.42
N GLY A 148 -4.54 2.63 -2.24
CA GLY A 148 -3.98 3.96 -2.46
C GLY A 148 -3.99 4.83 -1.19
N TYR A 149 -5.05 4.75 -0.39
CA TYR A 149 -5.11 5.40 0.92
C TYR A 149 -4.07 4.84 1.89
N LEU A 150 -4.01 3.49 1.99
CA LEU A 150 -3.07 2.82 2.88
C LEU A 150 -1.62 3.13 2.51
N MET A 151 -1.30 3.04 1.22
CA MET A 151 0.04 3.31 0.71
C MET A 151 0.41 4.79 0.84
N GLY A 152 -0.54 5.70 0.58
CA GLY A 152 -0.34 7.14 0.75
C GLY A 152 0.03 7.51 2.20
N LEU A 153 -0.66 6.95 3.19
CA LEU A 153 -0.31 7.14 4.61
C LEU A 153 1.01 6.46 4.97
N ALA A 154 1.23 5.21 4.53
CA ALA A 154 2.46 4.49 4.80
C ALA A 154 3.71 5.19 4.24
N ALA A 155 3.58 5.94 3.14
CA ALA A 155 4.66 6.70 2.56
C ALA A 155 5.08 7.93 3.37
N LEU A 156 4.20 8.43 4.23
CA LEU A 156 4.37 9.70 4.95
C LEU A 156 4.68 9.51 6.44
N THR A 157 4.66 8.26 6.93
CA THR A 157 4.94 7.96 8.33
C THR A 157 5.66 6.64 8.50
N ASP A 158 6.53 6.56 9.49
CA ASP A 158 7.12 5.27 9.92
C ASP A 158 6.25 4.56 10.97
N ARG A 159 5.21 5.23 11.50
CA ARG A 159 4.30 4.66 12.51
C ARG A 159 3.00 5.47 12.57
N ILE A 160 1.86 4.79 12.65
CA ILE A 160 0.56 5.46 12.81
C ILE A 160 -0.29 4.86 13.94
N GLY A 161 0.00 3.65 14.35
CA GLY A 161 -0.70 2.94 15.41
C GLY A 161 0.24 2.03 16.19
N ARG A 162 -0.24 0.83 16.49
CA ARG A 162 0.59 -0.22 17.08
C ARG A 162 1.36 -0.96 16.00
N PRO A 163 2.69 -0.99 16.06
CA PRO A 163 3.49 -1.72 15.08
C PRO A 163 3.10 -3.20 15.05
N VAL A 164 3.02 -3.74 13.84
CA VAL A 164 2.79 -5.15 13.55
C VAL A 164 4.07 -5.76 12.98
N GLY A 165 4.24 -7.07 13.18
CA GLY A 165 5.41 -7.80 12.68
C GLY A 165 6.65 -7.66 13.57
N ASP A 166 7.74 -8.30 13.14
CA ASP A 166 8.92 -8.52 13.97
C ASP A 166 9.97 -7.39 13.88
N HIS A 167 9.78 -6.42 13.00
CA HIS A 167 10.80 -5.42 12.67
C HIS A 167 10.35 -3.96 12.86
N PRO A 168 9.75 -3.59 14.01
CA PRO A 168 9.15 -2.27 14.20
C PRO A 168 10.17 -1.12 14.20
N ALA A 169 11.44 -1.42 14.39
CA ALA A 169 12.53 -0.43 14.40
C ALA A 169 13.12 -0.17 13.02
N VAL A 170 12.81 -1.01 12.02
CA VAL A 170 13.28 -0.83 10.65
C VAL A 170 12.45 0.26 9.98
N SER A 171 13.09 1.16 9.23
CA SER A 171 12.40 2.22 8.51
C SER A 171 11.50 1.66 7.41
N ALA A 172 10.27 2.17 7.32
CA ALA A 172 9.32 1.88 6.25
C ALA A 172 9.39 2.92 5.10
N ARG A 173 10.45 3.70 5.02
CA ARG A 173 10.65 4.75 4.03
C ARG A 173 10.56 4.23 2.60
N LEU A 174 9.88 4.96 1.72
CA LEU A 174 9.74 4.63 0.31
C LEU A 174 10.53 5.61 -0.56
N SER A 175 11.12 5.11 -1.65
CA SER A 175 11.82 5.90 -2.67
C SER A 175 10.85 6.74 -3.49
N ALA A 176 9.67 6.20 -3.78
CA ALA A 176 8.60 6.84 -4.55
C ALA A 176 7.26 6.15 -4.29
N VAL A 177 6.17 6.79 -4.68
CA VAL A 177 4.80 6.25 -4.52
C VAL A 177 3.99 6.45 -5.80
N VAL A 178 3.35 5.37 -6.26
CA VAL A 178 2.37 5.38 -7.34
C VAL A 178 0.98 5.13 -6.76
N LEU A 179 0.02 5.98 -7.09
CA LEU A 179 -1.37 5.83 -6.65
C LEU A 179 -2.32 5.86 -7.84
N HIS A 180 -3.19 4.86 -7.93
CA HIS A 180 -4.27 4.83 -8.91
C HIS A 180 -5.61 5.10 -8.22
N TYR A 181 -6.34 6.11 -8.70
CA TYR A 181 -7.67 6.50 -8.21
C TYR A 181 -7.83 6.34 -6.68
N PRO A 182 -6.90 6.93 -5.88
CA PRO A 182 -6.91 6.72 -4.44
C PRO A 182 -8.09 7.42 -3.77
N VAL A 183 -8.62 6.81 -2.70
CA VAL A 183 -9.24 7.58 -1.63
C VAL A 183 -8.12 8.28 -0.88
N THR A 184 -8.28 9.54 -0.48
CA THR A 184 -7.26 10.29 0.28
C THR A 184 -7.84 11.00 1.49
N ASP A 185 -9.15 11.29 1.48
CA ASP A 185 -9.83 12.01 2.54
C ASP A 185 -11.30 11.62 2.62
N PHE A 186 -11.69 10.93 3.67
CA PHE A 186 -13.08 10.55 3.91
C PHE A 186 -13.96 11.71 4.37
N SER A 187 -13.39 12.82 4.81
CA SER A 187 -14.19 13.99 5.20
C SER A 187 -14.82 14.73 4.01
N THR A 188 -14.29 14.50 2.81
CA THR A 188 -14.75 15.11 1.55
C THR A 188 -15.22 14.09 0.51
N ILE A 189 -15.37 12.82 0.90
CA ILE A 189 -15.60 11.72 -0.04
C ILE A 189 -16.91 11.86 -0.83
N THR A 190 -17.91 12.54 -0.28
CA THR A 190 -19.19 12.77 -0.94
C THR A 190 -19.21 14.00 -1.85
N GLU A 191 -18.19 14.83 -1.80
CA GLU A 191 -18.12 16.09 -2.57
C GLU A 191 -17.48 15.90 -3.94
N ASP A 192 -16.65 14.86 -4.10
CA ASP A 192 -15.75 14.71 -5.23
C ASP A 192 -16.25 13.79 -6.35
N ALA A 193 -17.22 12.91 -6.06
CA ALA A 193 -17.68 11.91 -7.01
C ALA A 193 -18.31 12.56 -8.26
N PHE A 194 -17.98 12.02 -9.43
CA PHE A 194 -18.56 12.45 -10.70
C PHE A 194 -19.99 11.93 -10.84
N GLU A 195 -20.97 12.81 -11.11
CA GLU A 195 -22.39 12.46 -11.29
C GLU A 195 -22.86 11.38 -10.29
N PRO A 196 -22.74 11.63 -8.98
CA PRO A 196 -23.00 10.61 -7.98
C PRO A 196 -24.49 10.27 -7.87
N THR A 197 -24.78 8.99 -7.62
CA THR A 197 -26.11 8.59 -7.17
C THR A 197 -26.18 8.68 -5.64
N GLU A 198 -27.39 8.90 -5.09
CA GLU A 198 -27.59 8.89 -3.64
C GLU A 198 -27.14 7.57 -2.99
N ALA A 199 -27.40 6.43 -3.66
CA ALA A 199 -26.95 5.12 -3.21
C ALA A 199 -25.41 4.98 -3.23
N GLY A 200 -24.75 5.56 -4.24
CA GLY A 200 -23.29 5.58 -4.34
C GLY A 200 -22.67 6.39 -3.20
N LEU A 201 -23.19 7.58 -2.92
CA LEU A 201 -22.71 8.41 -1.81
C LEU A 201 -22.92 7.72 -0.45
N ARG A 202 -24.10 7.14 -0.21
CA ARG A 202 -24.34 6.31 1.01
C ARG A 202 -23.33 5.18 1.12
N ASN A 203 -23.09 4.43 0.04
CA ASN A 203 -22.12 3.34 0.05
C ASN A 203 -20.72 3.80 0.45
N MET A 204 -20.25 4.96 -0.05
CA MET A 204 -18.94 5.48 0.31
C MET A 204 -18.84 5.91 1.78
N VAL A 205 -19.91 6.49 2.33
CA VAL A 205 -20.00 6.81 3.77
C VAL A 205 -20.01 5.55 4.63
N ASP A 206 -20.75 4.51 4.20
CA ASP A 206 -20.81 3.22 4.90
C ASP A 206 -19.45 2.50 4.89
N VAL A 207 -18.77 2.49 3.75
CA VAL A 207 -17.40 1.97 3.61
C VAL A 207 -16.45 2.65 4.59
N GLY A 208 -16.44 3.99 4.60
CA GLY A 208 -15.62 4.75 5.53
C GLY A 208 -15.99 4.47 6.98
N SER A 209 -17.28 4.41 7.30
CA SER A 209 -17.75 4.11 8.66
C SER A 209 -17.33 2.73 9.15
N GLN A 210 -17.36 1.73 8.27
CA GLN A 210 -16.85 0.38 8.59
C GLN A 210 -15.33 0.38 8.78
N PHE A 211 -14.59 1.09 7.91
CA PHE A 211 -13.14 1.19 8.01
C PHE A 211 -12.68 1.88 9.28
N PHE A 212 -13.35 2.98 9.70
CA PHE A 212 -13.05 3.67 10.95
C PHE A 212 -13.64 2.99 12.19
N GLY A 213 -14.67 2.16 12.03
CA GLY A 213 -15.37 1.48 13.14
C GLY A 213 -16.38 2.37 13.86
N PHE A 214 -16.77 3.50 13.27
CA PHE A 214 -17.82 4.41 13.76
C PHE A 214 -18.42 5.21 12.60
N PRO A 215 -19.65 5.72 12.72
CA PRO A 215 -20.25 6.61 11.71
C PRO A 215 -19.37 7.84 11.49
N LEU A 216 -18.98 8.13 10.24
CA LEU A 216 -18.05 9.23 9.92
C LEU A 216 -18.48 10.56 10.53
N ALA A 217 -19.80 10.86 10.48
CA ALA A 217 -20.36 12.10 11.02
C ALA A 217 -20.26 12.21 12.56
N SER A 218 -20.04 11.09 13.28
CA SER A 218 -19.94 11.11 14.75
C SER A 218 -18.59 11.62 15.26
N ARG A 219 -17.55 11.57 14.44
CA ARG A 219 -16.18 11.99 14.80
C ARG A 219 -15.48 12.72 13.65
N PRO A 220 -16.04 13.85 13.14
CA PRO A 220 -15.53 14.50 11.93
C PRO A 220 -14.07 14.96 12.06
N GLY A 221 -13.63 15.37 13.24
CA GLY A 221 -12.24 15.76 13.49
C GLY A 221 -11.24 14.59 13.38
N VAL A 222 -11.64 13.38 13.78
CA VAL A 222 -10.81 12.16 13.62
C VAL A 222 -10.72 11.81 12.14
N VAL A 223 -11.83 11.83 11.43
CA VAL A 223 -11.90 11.52 10.00
C VAL A 223 -11.04 12.50 9.19
N ALA A 224 -11.22 13.80 9.40
CA ALA A 224 -10.41 14.83 8.74
C ALA A 224 -8.93 14.76 9.14
N GLY A 225 -8.63 14.37 10.39
CA GLY A 225 -7.26 14.16 10.88
C GLY A 225 -6.54 12.99 10.19
N ALA A 226 -7.30 12.03 9.66
CA ALA A 226 -6.80 10.86 8.97
C ALA A 226 -6.60 11.06 7.45
N ALA A 227 -6.83 12.27 6.92
CA ALA A 227 -6.60 12.58 5.51
C ALA A 227 -5.11 12.48 5.14
N VAL A 228 -4.82 11.88 3.98
CA VAL A 228 -3.44 11.73 3.47
C VAL A 228 -2.78 13.10 3.26
N SER A 229 -3.52 14.10 2.80
CA SER A 229 -3.05 15.49 2.65
C SER A 229 -2.60 16.12 3.97
N ARG A 230 -3.24 15.79 5.09
CA ARG A 230 -2.79 16.23 6.43
C ARG A 230 -1.52 15.51 6.88
N ALA A 231 -1.40 14.23 6.53
CA ALA A 231 -0.16 13.49 6.80
C ALA A 231 1.03 14.08 6.04
N VAL A 232 0.83 14.63 4.82
CA VAL A 232 1.88 15.37 4.07
C VAL A 232 2.42 16.53 4.89
N ALA A 233 1.54 17.34 5.49
CA ALA A 233 1.95 18.51 6.27
C ALA A 233 2.69 18.15 7.58
N ALA A 234 2.48 16.95 8.10
CA ALA A 234 3.11 16.46 9.31
C ALA A 234 4.37 15.60 9.04
N ALA A 235 4.60 15.21 7.79
CA ALA A 235 5.67 14.30 7.42
C ALA A 235 7.05 14.99 7.51
N SER A 236 8.02 14.31 8.10
CA SER A 236 9.42 14.75 8.10
C SER A 236 10.08 14.63 6.73
N ARG A 237 9.53 13.80 5.85
CA ARG A 237 9.93 13.59 4.47
C ARG A 237 8.72 13.20 3.63
N VAL A 238 8.63 13.80 2.46
CA VAL A 238 7.62 13.48 1.45
C VAL A 238 8.33 12.87 0.24
N PRO A 239 8.12 11.57 -0.07
CA PRO A 239 8.67 10.96 -1.27
C PRO A 239 8.01 11.55 -2.52
N PRO A 240 8.59 11.37 -3.73
CA PRO A 240 7.90 11.70 -4.96
C PRO A 240 6.62 10.88 -5.13
N PHE A 241 5.53 11.53 -5.59
CA PHE A 241 4.25 10.90 -5.89
C PHE A 241 3.94 10.96 -7.39
N ARG A 242 3.45 9.85 -7.95
CA ARG A 242 2.73 9.81 -9.22
C ARG A 242 1.31 9.32 -8.96
N ILE A 243 0.33 10.09 -9.37
CA ILE A 243 -1.09 9.82 -9.14
C ILE A 243 -1.78 9.77 -10.51
N SER A 244 -2.55 8.70 -10.79
CA SER A 244 -3.41 8.61 -11.98
C SER A 244 -4.85 8.46 -11.53
N HIS A 245 -5.77 9.29 -12.08
CA HIS A 245 -7.18 9.31 -11.67
C HIS A 245 -8.09 9.64 -12.86
N GLY A 246 -9.22 8.96 -12.96
CA GLY A 246 -10.23 9.24 -13.98
C GLY A 246 -11.07 10.47 -13.65
N ASP A 247 -11.41 11.28 -14.63
CA ASP A 247 -12.27 12.44 -14.43
C ASP A 247 -13.77 12.11 -14.39
N ALA A 248 -14.14 10.88 -14.76
CA ALA A 248 -15.50 10.36 -14.64
C ALA A 248 -15.68 9.38 -13.47
N ASP A 249 -14.80 9.43 -12.45
CA ASP A 249 -14.88 8.54 -11.28
C ASP A 249 -16.12 8.86 -10.42
N ARG A 250 -17.08 7.93 -10.45
CA ARG A 250 -18.35 8.02 -9.71
C ARG A 250 -18.25 7.57 -8.26
N ARG A 251 -17.09 7.08 -7.84
CA ARG A 251 -16.91 6.49 -6.51
C ARG A 251 -16.13 7.40 -5.56
N CYS A 252 -14.93 7.77 -5.90
CA CYS A 252 -14.09 8.64 -5.08
C CYS A 252 -13.46 9.80 -5.84
N GLY A 253 -14.10 10.27 -6.83
CA GLY A 253 -13.83 11.43 -7.67
C GLY A 253 -12.44 12.08 -7.66
N LEU A 254 -12.11 12.71 -8.76
CA LEU A 254 -10.80 13.33 -9.04
C LEU A 254 -10.33 14.33 -7.95
N GLY A 255 -11.26 14.98 -7.22
CA GLY A 255 -10.95 15.91 -6.15
C GLY A 255 -10.08 15.32 -5.05
N GLN A 256 -10.23 14.02 -4.77
CA GLN A 256 -9.37 13.28 -3.84
C GLN A 256 -7.89 13.37 -4.22
N SER A 257 -7.58 13.10 -5.48
CA SER A 257 -6.21 13.16 -6.02
C SER A 257 -5.68 14.58 -6.15
N ARG A 258 -6.51 15.53 -6.54
CA ARG A 258 -6.11 16.95 -6.65
C ARG A 258 -5.64 17.51 -5.32
N ARG A 259 -6.40 17.30 -4.24
CA ARG A 259 -6.01 17.76 -2.90
C ARG A 259 -4.71 17.15 -2.41
N LEU A 260 -4.48 15.85 -2.65
CA LEU A 260 -3.20 15.22 -2.29
C LEU A 260 -2.05 15.79 -3.11
N HIS A 261 -2.23 15.92 -4.44
CA HIS A 261 -1.24 16.49 -5.34
C HIS A 261 -0.83 17.90 -4.90
N GLU A 262 -1.81 18.78 -4.66
CA GLU A 262 -1.60 20.14 -4.20
C GLU A 262 -0.90 20.19 -2.83
N ALA A 263 -1.29 19.32 -1.89
CA ALA A 263 -0.64 19.24 -0.58
C ALA A 263 0.83 18.84 -0.68
N VAL A 264 1.16 17.86 -1.55
CA VAL A 264 2.56 17.45 -1.79
C VAL A 264 3.38 18.61 -2.38
N LEU A 265 2.84 19.33 -3.37
CA LEU A 265 3.53 20.48 -3.96
C LEU A 265 3.70 21.63 -2.95
N ALA A 266 2.68 21.92 -2.17
CA ALA A 266 2.72 22.95 -1.12
C ALA A 266 3.77 22.65 -0.03
N ALA A 267 4.04 21.37 0.23
CA ALA A 267 5.10 20.93 1.13
C ALA A 267 6.51 20.91 0.50
N GLY A 268 6.65 21.42 -0.74
CA GLY A 268 7.91 21.40 -1.49
C GLY A 268 8.28 20.01 -2.05
N GLY A 269 7.39 19.05 -1.99
CA GLY A 269 7.55 17.71 -2.55
C GLY A 269 7.36 17.66 -4.07
N LYS A 270 7.60 16.50 -4.66
CA LYS A 270 7.38 16.24 -6.09
C LYS A 270 6.12 15.41 -6.28
N SER A 271 5.18 15.89 -7.09
CA SER A 271 3.97 15.15 -7.43
C SER A 271 3.58 15.38 -8.89
N THR A 272 3.17 14.30 -9.56
CA THR A 272 2.55 14.34 -10.88
C THR A 272 1.13 13.78 -10.76
N LEU A 273 0.16 14.52 -11.25
CA LEU A 273 -1.23 14.06 -11.38
C LEU A 273 -1.55 13.88 -12.86
N GLU A 274 -1.83 12.64 -13.24
CA GLU A 274 -2.33 12.28 -14.55
C GLU A 274 -3.86 12.11 -14.48
N VAL A 275 -4.57 12.91 -15.23
CA VAL A 275 -6.02 12.76 -15.39
C VAL A 275 -6.28 11.87 -16.59
N VAL A 276 -7.00 10.76 -16.40
CA VAL A 276 -7.37 9.81 -17.46
C VAL A 276 -8.77 10.16 -17.96
N PRO A 277 -8.91 10.73 -19.18
CA PRO A 277 -10.17 11.24 -19.65
C PRO A 277 -11.25 10.14 -19.79
N GLY A 278 -12.46 10.43 -19.28
CA GLY A 278 -13.62 9.53 -19.36
C GLY A 278 -13.51 8.25 -18.52
N ALA A 279 -12.42 8.06 -17.78
CA ALA A 279 -12.27 6.86 -16.97
C ALA A 279 -13.08 6.94 -15.68
N ASP A 280 -13.86 5.90 -15.41
CA ASP A 280 -14.52 5.66 -14.13
C ASP A 280 -13.59 4.89 -13.18
N HIS A 281 -14.01 4.71 -11.93
CA HIS A 281 -13.25 4.03 -10.88
C HIS A 281 -12.85 2.60 -11.26
N ALA A 282 -11.58 2.28 -11.12
CA ALA A 282 -11.02 0.93 -11.32
C ALA A 282 -11.31 0.29 -12.71
N THR A 283 -11.50 1.12 -13.74
CA THR A 283 -11.64 0.61 -15.12
C THR A 283 -10.34 0.03 -15.66
N ALA A 284 -10.44 -0.84 -16.66
CA ALA A 284 -9.31 -1.58 -17.24
C ALA A 284 -8.17 -0.68 -17.76
N VAL A 285 -8.46 0.59 -18.10
CA VAL A 285 -7.47 1.55 -18.58
C VAL A 285 -6.31 1.75 -17.58
N PHE A 286 -6.56 1.61 -16.27
CA PHE A 286 -5.52 1.72 -15.25
C PHE A 286 -4.51 0.55 -15.23
N SER A 287 -4.81 -0.51 -15.98
CA SER A 287 -3.88 -1.62 -16.22
C SER A 287 -3.29 -1.60 -17.64
N SER A 288 -3.62 -0.58 -18.44
CA SER A 288 -3.13 -0.45 -19.81
C SER A 288 -1.68 0.06 -19.86
N PRO A 289 -0.95 -0.20 -20.95
CA PRO A 289 0.41 0.29 -21.13
C PRO A 289 0.51 1.83 -21.06
N GLU A 290 -0.53 2.54 -21.47
CA GLU A 290 -0.58 4.02 -21.50
C GLU A 290 -0.53 4.61 -20.08
N VAL A 291 -1.07 3.92 -19.07
CA VAL A 291 -1.06 4.35 -17.67
C VAL A 291 0.09 3.70 -16.89
N VAL A 292 0.33 2.41 -17.12
CA VAL A 292 1.38 1.66 -16.41
C VAL A 292 2.78 2.05 -16.89
N GLY A 293 2.98 2.29 -18.19
CA GLY A 293 4.28 2.65 -18.77
C GLY A 293 4.91 3.88 -18.10
N PRO A 294 4.23 5.03 -18.08
CA PRO A 294 4.72 6.22 -17.37
C PRO A 294 4.92 6.02 -15.87
N ALA A 295 4.17 5.13 -15.21
CA ALA A 295 4.39 4.78 -13.81
C ALA A 295 5.69 3.99 -13.61
N VAL A 296 6.02 3.07 -14.54
CA VAL A 296 7.29 2.34 -14.56
C VAL A 296 8.47 3.28 -14.77
N GLU A 297 8.37 4.21 -15.72
CA GLU A 297 9.43 5.21 -15.98
C GLU A 297 9.67 6.10 -14.76
N PHE A 298 8.59 6.55 -14.10
CA PHE A 298 8.68 7.31 -12.86
C PHE A 298 9.41 6.53 -11.75
N LEU A 299 9.07 5.25 -11.56
CA LEU A 299 9.72 4.39 -10.59
C LEU A 299 11.21 4.19 -10.89
N ARG A 300 11.57 3.94 -12.16
CA ARG A 300 12.97 3.79 -12.60
C ARG A 300 13.79 5.04 -12.30
N GLY A 301 13.28 6.22 -12.66
CA GLY A 301 13.93 7.49 -12.35
C GLY A 301 14.14 7.72 -10.85
N ALA A 302 13.16 7.33 -10.01
CA ALA A 302 13.28 7.44 -8.56
C ALA A 302 14.34 6.47 -7.98
N PHE A 303 14.44 5.26 -8.53
CA PHE A 303 15.44 4.27 -8.11
C PHE A 303 16.87 4.63 -8.52
N GLU A 304 17.06 5.28 -9.67
CA GLU A 304 18.36 5.77 -10.12
C GLU A 304 18.90 6.87 -9.19
N LEU A 305 18.03 7.78 -8.72
CA LEU A 305 18.42 8.84 -7.80
C LEU A 305 18.87 8.31 -6.43
N GLU A 306 18.30 7.20 -5.95
CA GLU A 306 18.74 6.57 -4.70
C GLU A 306 20.02 5.75 -4.86
N GLY A 307 20.28 5.18 -6.05
CA GLY A 307 21.53 4.44 -6.35
C GLY A 307 22.78 5.31 -6.48
N VAL A 308 22.63 6.63 -6.65
CA VAL A 308 23.75 7.60 -6.71
C VAL A 308 24.12 8.16 -5.33
N ALA A 309 23.26 7.95 -4.33
CA ALA A 309 23.47 8.51 -2.98
C ALA A 309 24.23 7.58 -2.01
N THR A 310 24.73 6.44 -2.49
CA THR A 310 25.59 5.48 -1.76
C THR A 310 27.02 5.51 -2.24
#